data_06f2adb247cb5bacc90e1db67d3acde9
#
_entry.id   06f2adb247cb5bacc90e1db67d3acde9
#
_cell.length_a   1.000
_cell.length_b   1.000
_cell.length_c   1.000
_cell.angle_alpha   90.00
_cell.angle_beta   90.00
_cell.angle_gamma   90.00
#
_symmetry.space_group_name_H-M   'P 1'
#
loop_
_entity.id
_entity.type
_entity.pdbx_description
1 polymer ?
#
loop_
_entity_poly.entity_id
_entity_poly.type
_entity_poly.pdbx_seq_one_letter_code
_entity_poly.pdbx_strand_id
1 'polypeptide(L)'
;MKTLYKKIGIFAIAISAFVQSMAQDATVIKTNGIADKKVETNFINTALMETYYKPAPKPIQFIGNRKARVIPDMDLDPNMVIKQDPFTPSAAGNKTSSMLPSIAPVRNFNGLNDNSTSIPPDVNGTVGPNHTMVTLNTQVRIQDKNGAIISTISLNSFWAPIGGITSTYDPKILYDHVANRWIFVSSAEPQLNTSCTLLAVSKTSDPTQGWNMYKVDVDPTNQRWVDFPSIGFNGKWIVVQMNLFSMAGFTSTSHQIYVWNKEDVYNNGVGKFTKFEVTNEGTAVA
;
A
#
# COMPACT_ATOMS: atom_id res chain seq x y z
N MET A 1 -34.61 50.31 22.58
CA MET A 1 -34.70 49.02 21.91
C MET A 1 -34.01 48.92 20.53
N LYS A 2 -33.74 50.01 19.82
CA LYS A 2 -33.08 49.97 18.48
C LYS A 2 -31.55 49.81 18.49
N THR A 3 -30.87 49.98 19.63
CA THR A 3 -29.42 49.98 19.74
C THR A 3 -28.85 48.58 20.08
N LEU A 4 -29.69 47.65 20.56
CA LEU A 4 -29.26 46.30 20.96
C LEU A 4 -29.11 45.37 19.76
N TYR A 5 -29.94 45.52 18.73
CA TYR A 5 -29.91 44.66 17.53
C TYR A 5 -28.71 44.91 16.60
N LYS A 6 -28.12 46.14 16.64
CA LYS A 6 -26.91 46.42 15.83
C LYS A 6 -25.63 45.75 16.36
N LYS A 7 -25.55 45.48 17.68
CA LYS A 7 -24.38 44.84 18.28
C LYS A 7 -24.40 43.33 18.12
N ILE A 8 -25.58 42.71 18.03
CA ILE A 8 -25.72 41.24 17.84
C ILE A 8 -25.43 40.86 16.38
N GLY A 9 -25.79 41.70 15.41
CA GLY A 9 -25.52 41.46 14.00
C GLY A 9 -24.01 41.48 13.63
N ILE A 10 -23.24 42.34 14.28
CA ILE A 10 -21.79 42.45 14.05
C ILE A 10 -21.03 41.27 14.68
N PHE A 11 -21.51 40.73 15.79
CA PHE A 11 -20.89 39.57 16.43
C PHE A 11 -21.16 38.25 15.67
N ALA A 12 -22.33 38.09 15.08
CA ALA A 12 -22.68 36.92 14.26
C ALA A 12 -21.90 36.88 12.94
N ILE A 13 -21.61 38.06 12.33
CA ILE A 13 -20.81 38.16 11.10
C ILE A 13 -19.32 37.91 11.39
N ALA A 14 -18.81 38.30 12.55
CA ALA A 14 -17.43 38.03 12.95
C ALA A 14 -17.17 36.52 13.24
N ILE A 15 -18.16 35.81 13.77
CA ILE A 15 -18.04 34.35 14.01
C ILE A 15 -18.16 33.57 12.72
N SER A 16 -19.00 33.96 11.77
CA SER A 16 -19.09 33.29 10.47
C SER A 16 -17.87 33.53 9.56
N ALA A 17 -17.15 34.64 9.72
CA ALA A 17 -15.92 34.91 8.99
C ALA A 17 -14.71 34.11 9.54
N PHE A 18 -14.74 33.68 10.80
CA PHE A 18 -13.64 32.94 11.42
C PHE A 18 -13.69 31.42 11.16
N VAL A 19 -14.81 30.88 10.72
CA VAL A 19 -14.97 29.42 10.43
C VAL A 19 -14.63 29.09 8.99
N GLN A 20 -14.43 30.04 8.09
CA GLN A 20 -14.13 29.81 6.68
C GLN A 20 -12.63 29.76 6.32
N SER A 21 -11.70 29.89 7.27
CA SER A 21 -10.27 29.98 6.94
C SER A 21 -9.41 28.83 7.41
N MET A 22 -9.98 27.62 7.52
CA MET A 22 -9.22 26.41 7.88
C MET A 22 -9.24 25.31 6.80
N ALA A 23 -9.55 25.63 5.55
CA ALA A 23 -9.15 24.80 4.44
C ALA A 23 -7.69 25.14 4.12
N GLN A 24 -6.74 24.44 4.70
CA GLN A 24 -5.37 24.51 4.22
C GLN A 24 -5.38 23.95 2.79
N ASP A 25 -5.11 24.83 1.82
CA ASP A 25 -4.93 24.39 0.43
C ASP A 25 -3.74 23.42 0.38
N ALA A 26 -4.01 22.16 0.08
CA ALA A 26 -2.96 21.16 -0.14
C ALA A 26 -2.10 21.61 -1.33
N THR A 27 -0.79 21.69 -1.13
CA THR A 27 0.13 21.99 -2.22
C THR A 27 0.47 20.70 -2.97
N VAL A 28 0.21 20.69 -4.28
CA VAL A 28 0.53 19.56 -5.17
C VAL A 28 1.70 19.93 -6.06
N ILE A 29 2.82 19.22 -5.90
CA ILE A 29 4.01 19.38 -6.73
C ILE A 29 4.06 18.23 -7.74
N LYS A 30 4.12 18.56 -9.03
CA LYS A 30 4.23 17.59 -10.13
C LYS A 30 5.65 17.60 -10.69
N THR A 31 6.25 16.41 -10.79
CA THR A 31 7.57 16.20 -11.43
C THR A 31 7.55 14.99 -12.34
N ASN A 32 8.37 14.99 -13.38
CA ASN A 32 8.61 13.82 -14.20
C ASN A 32 9.97 13.23 -13.84
N GLY A 33 10.08 11.91 -13.92
CA GLY A 33 11.32 11.21 -13.61
C GLY A 33 11.44 9.87 -14.33
N ILE A 34 12.55 9.24 -14.07
CA ILE A 34 12.86 7.86 -14.44
C ILE A 34 13.33 7.13 -13.19
N ALA A 35 13.27 5.81 -13.20
CA ALA A 35 13.78 5.00 -12.11
C ALA A 35 15.29 5.22 -11.91
N ASP A 36 15.74 5.29 -10.66
CA ASP A 36 17.17 5.43 -10.32
C ASP A 36 17.95 4.16 -10.65
N LYS A 37 17.27 3.04 -10.58
CA LYS A 37 17.83 1.73 -10.95
C LYS A 37 16.79 0.87 -11.63
N LYS A 38 17.27 0.13 -12.63
CA LYS A 38 16.51 -0.90 -13.35
C LYS A 38 17.31 -2.19 -13.41
N VAL A 39 16.65 -3.32 -13.21
CA VAL A 39 17.24 -4.66 -13.31
C VAL A 39 16.24 -5.61 -13.95
N GLU A 40 16.74 -6.53 -14.77
CA GLU A 40 15.99 -7.70 -15.21
C GLU A 40 16.39 -8.91 -14.37
N THR A 41 15.43 -9.72 -14.00
CA THR A 41 15.66 -10.94 -13.24
C THR A 41 14.73 -12.07 -13.70
N ASN A 42 14.98 -13.25 -13.20
CA ASN A 42 14.10 -14.40 -13.35
C ASN A 42 13.81 -14.98 -11.96
N PHE A 43 12.53 -15.19 -11.64
CA PHE A 43 12.11 -15.64 -10.33
C PHE A 43 12.73 -17.02 -9.95
N ILE A 44 12.77 -17.98 -10.90
CA ILE A 44 13.38 -19.29 -10.63
C ILE A 44 14.85 -19.15 -10.25
N ASN A 45 15.60 -18.31 -10.96
CA ASN A 45 17.00 -18.05 -10.63
C ASN A 45 17.15 -17.40 -9.25
N THR A 46 16.28 -16.45 -8.91
CA THR A 46 16.24 -15.82 -7.59
C THR A 46 15.95 -16.85 -6.49
N ALA A 47 15.01 -17.75 -6.72
CA ALA A 47 14.67 -18.83 -5.79
C ALA A 47 15.83 -19.82 -5.59
N LEU A 48 16.55 -20.15 -6.66
CA LEU A 48 17.77 -20.96 -6.58
C LEU A 48 18.86 -20.28 -5.76
N MET A 49 19.07 -18.97 -5.98
CA MET A 49 20.07 -18.20 -5.22
C MET A 49 19.76 -18.16 -3.73
N GLU A 50 18.47 -18.08 -3.33
CA GLU A 50 18.10 -18.14 -1.91
C GLU A 50 18.45 -19.50 -1.26
N THR A 51 18.39 -20.59 -2.01
CA THR A 51 18.77 -21.92 -1.50
C THR A 51 20.27 -21.99 -1.16
N TYR A 52 21.10 -21.28 -1.90
CA TYR A 52 22.55 -21.21 -1.66
C TYR A 52 22.95 -20.15 -0.64
N TYR A 53 22.25 -19.02 -0.63
CA TYR A 53 22.49 -17.89 0.25
C TYR A 53 21.26 -17.69 1.14
N LYS A 54 21.10 -18.53 2.19
CA LYS A 54 20.04 -18.29 3.17
C LYS A 54 20.27 -16.93 3.81
N PRO A 55 19.43 -15.92 3.57
CA PRO A 55 19.53 -14.67 4.29
C PRO A 55 19.37 -14.96 5.78
N ALA A 56 20.12 -14.24 6.59
CA ALA A 56 19.94 -14.31 8.05
C ALA A 56 18.47 -14.00 8.38
N PRO A 57 17.85 -14.72 9.32
CA PRO A 57 16.50 -14.42 9.75
C PRO A 57 16.47 -12.95 10.19
N LYS A 58 15.52 -12.19 9.64
CA LYS A 58 15.30 -10.82 10.08
C LYS A 58 15.00 -10.85 11.59
N PRO A 59 15.64 -10.00 12.40
CA PRO A 59 15.13 -9.77 13.74
C PRO A 59 13.68 -9.27 13.61
N ILE A 60 12.84 -9.62 14.59
CA ILE A 60 11.45 -9.12 14.65
C ILE A 60 11.53 -7.59 14.62
N GLN A 61 11.23 -7.01 13.46
CA GLN A 61 11.12 -5.57 13.34
C GLN A 61 9.69 -5.19 13.75
N PHE A 62 9.55 -4.61 14.93
CA PHE A 62 8.41 -3.77 15.20
C PHE A 62 8.55 -2.52 14.31
N ILE A 63 7.97 -2.56 13.13
CA ILE A 63 7.82 -1.37 12.30
C ILE A 63 6.76 -0.51 13.00
N GLY A 64 7.24 0.43 13.78
CA GLY A 64 6.44 1.37 14.55
C GLY A 64 6.47 1.08 16.05
N ASN A 65 7.23 1.91 16.77
CA ASN A 65 6.95 2.21 18.15
C ASN A 65 5.62 3.01 18.20
N ARG A 66 4.54 2.46 17.65
CA ARG A 66 3.23 2.90 18.07
C ARG A 66 3.19 2.49 19.55
N LYS A 67 3.50 3.44 20.43
CA LYS A 67 2.96 3.35 21.78
C LYS A 67 1.52 2.92 21.56
N ALA A 68 1.20 1.69 21.98
CA ALA A 68 -0.18 1.22 21.91
C ALA A 68 -0.99 2.43 22.35
N ARG A 69 -1.83 2.95 21.45
CA ARG A 69 -2.72 4.04 21.81
C ARG A 69 -3.50 3.41 22.94
N VAL A 70 -3.11 3.74 24.18
CA VAL A 70 -3.94 3.43 25.32
C VAL A 70 -5.20 4.15 24.95
N ILE A 71 -6.14 3.41 24.40
CA ILE A 71 -7.51 3.90 24.28
C ILE A 71 -7.81 4.19 25.73
N PRO A 72 -7.97 5.46 26.13
CA PRO A 72 -8.36 5.75 27.50
C PRO A 72 -9.56 4.84 27.71
N ASP A 73 -9.56 4.07 28.80
CA ASP A 73 -10.78 3.38 29.22
C ASP A 73 -11.86 4.43 29.10
N MET A 74 -12.61 4.37 28.01
CA MET A 74 -13.79 5.21 27.90
C MET A 74 -14.68 4.59 28.96
N ASP A 75 -14.75 5.23 30.12
CA ASP A 75 -15.87 5.06 31.06
C ASP A 75 -17.12 5.30 30.21
N LEU A 76 -17.53 4.22 29.55
CA LEU A 76 -18.83 4.21 28.89
C LEU A 76 -19.83 4.35 30.06
N ASP A 77 -20.40 5.54 30.18
CA ASP A 77 -21.52 5.74 31.09
C ASP A 77 -22.46 4.53 30.92
N PRO A 78 -22.62 3.69 31.94
CA PRO A 78 -23.48 2.50 31.83
C PRO A 78 -24.93 2.86 31.45
N ASN A 79 -25.29 4.15 31.48
CA ASN A 79 -26.56 4.70 31.02
C ASN A 79 -26.46 5.32 29.62
N MET A 80 -25.34 5.21 28.94
CA MET A 80 -25.21 5.68 27.57
C MET A 80 -26.07 4.81 26.65
N VAL A 81 -27.32 5.21 26.49
CA VAL A 81 -28.20 4.68 25.46
C VAL A 81 -27.57 5.09 24.13
N ILE A 82 -26.82 4.18 23.51
CA ILE A 82 -26.46 4.30 22.10
C ILE A 82 -27.79 4.42 21.38
N LYS A 83 -28.22 5.63 21.04
CA LYS A 83 -29.29 5.82 20.08
C LYS A 83 -28.79 5.16 18.81
N GLN A 84 -29.10 3.89 18.61
CA GLN A 84 -29.10 3.37 17.27
C GLN A 84 -30.06 4.27 16.53
N ASP A 85 -29.51 5.03 15.56
CA ASP A 85 -30.37 5.63 14.54
C ASP A 85 -31.31 4.52 14.12
N PRO A 86 -32.64 4.71 14.26
CA PRO A 86 -33.55 3.71 13.78
C PRO A 86 -33.39 3.70 12.27
N PHE A 87 -32.48 2.88 11.76
CA PHE A 87 -32.63 2.36 10.43
C PHE A 87 -33.94 1.58 10.49
N THR A 88 -35.04 2.33 10.40
CA THR A 88 -36.36 1.74 10.16
C THR A 88 -36.23 1.13 8.77
N PRO A 89 -36.15 -0.21 8.64
CA PRO A 89 -36.32 -0.81 7.34
C PRO A 89 -37.67 -0.31 6.89
N SER A 90 -37.73 0.48 5.83
CA SER A 90 -38.97 0.79 5.17
C SER A 90 -39.73 -0.53 5.08
N ALA A 91 -40.94 -0.55 5.61
CA ALA A 91 -41.81 -1.70 5.51
C ALA A 91 -42.28 -1.87 4.05
N ALA A 92 -41.33 -2.12 3.20
CA ALA A 92 -41.52 -2.64 1.85
C ALA A 92 -41.75 -4.14 2.02
N GLY A 93 -42.95 -4.51 1.74
CA GLY A 93 -43.58 -5.82 1.94
C GLY A 93 -42.60 -7.01 1.87
N ASN A 94 -42.91 -8.03 2.66
CA ASN A 94 -42.29 -9.35 2.68
C ASN A 94 -41.97 -9.89 1.28
N LYS A 95 -40.95 -9.36 0.64
CA LYS A 95 -40.18 -10.12 -0.31
C LYS A 95 -39.16 -10.87 0.53
N THR A 96 -39.46 -12.07 0.95
CA THR A 96 -38.48 -13.10 1.20
C THR A 96 -37.69 -13.20 -0.14
N SER A 97 -36.71 -12.29 -0.35
CA SER A 97 -35.68 -12.56 -1.28
C SER A 97 -34.99 -13.79 -0.72
N SER A 98 -35.29 -14.95 -1.27
CA SER A 98 -34.46 -16.13 -1.07
C SER A 98 -33.08 -15.66 -1.50
N MET A 99 -32.21 -15.36 -0.53
CA MET A 99 -30.79 -15.16 -0.81
C MET A 99 -30.35 -16.49 -1.38
N LEU A 100 -30.22 -16.55 -2.70
CA LEU A 100 -29.60 -17.71 -3.34
C LEU A 100 -28.24 -17.87 -2.66
N PRO A 101 -27.94 -19.04 -2.09
CA PRO A 101 -26.65 -19.27 -1.49
C PRO A 101 -25.57 -18.93 -2.53
N SER A 102 -24.52 -18.24 -2.11
CA SER A 102 -23.41 -17.95 -3.03
C SER A 102 -22.91 -19.28 -3.59
N ILE A 103 -22.56 -19.28 -4.88
CA ILE A 103 -21.96 -20.45 -5.53
C ILE A 103 -20.74 -20.87 -4.72
N ALA A 104 -20.67 -22.15 -4.32
CA ALA A 104 -19.54 -22.67 -3.60
C ALA A 104 -18.24 -22.44 -4.39
N PRO A 105 -17.12 -22.10 -3.74
CA PRO A 105 -15.85 -21.91 -4.42
C PRO A 105 -15.42 -23.22 -5.11
N VAL A 106 -14.95 -23.12 -6.34
CA VAL A 106 -14.49 -24.28 -7.12
C VAL A 106 -13.24 -24.91 -6.50
N ARG A 107 -12.41 -24.09 -5.87
CA ARG A 107 -11.18 -24.50 -5.18
C ARG A 107 -11.01 -23.67 -3.89
N ASN A 108 -10.49 -24.31 -2.87
CA ASN A 108 -10.11 -23.69 -1.61
C ASN A 108 -8.81 -24.34 -1.13
N PHE A 109 -7.79 -23.53 -0.89
CA PHE A 109 -6.48 -23.97 -0.40
C PHE A 109 -5.77 -22.88 0.38
N ASN A 110 -4.81 -23.28 1.21
CA ASN A 110 -4.05 -22.33 2.01
C ASN A 110 -3.00 -21.61 1.15
N GLY A 111 -2.92 -20.29 1.33
CA GLY A 111 -1.84 -19.47 0.83
C GLY A 111 -0.60 -19.55 1.75
N LEU A 112 -0.04 -18.37 2.11
CA LEU A 112 1.03 -18.27 3.11
C LEU A 112 0.44 -18.25 4.52
N ASN A 113 1.05 -19.00 5.41
CA ASN A 113 0.85 -18.82 6.84
C ASN A 113 1.81 -17.75 7.34
N ASP A 114 1.36 -16.98 8.33
CA ASP A 114 2.27 -16.10 9.07
C ASP A 114 3.38 -16.96 9.74
N ASN A 115 4.63 -16.57 9.50
CA ASN A 115 5.79 -17.25 10.07
C ASN A 115 6.26 -16.58 11.38
N SER A 116 5.49 -15.66 11.91
CA SER A 116 5.74 -14.93 13.17
C SER A 116 7.09 -14.19 13.21
N THR A 117 7.62 -13.79 12.06
CA THR A 117 8.89 -13.05 11.96
C THR A 117 8.72 -11.57 11.66
N SER A 118 7.49 -11.11 11.42
CA SER A 118 7.15 -9.69 11.25
C SER A 118 5.75 -9.41 11.78
N ILE A 119 5.58 -8.26 12.41
CA ILE A 119 4.28 -7.75 12.88
C ILE A 119 4.13 -6.31 12.38
N PRO A 120 3.07 -5.98 11.62
CA PRO A 120 2.04 -6.89 11.08
C PRO A 120 2.57 -7.77 9.92
N PRO A 121 1.86 -8.84 9.53
CA PRO A 121 2.26 -9.70 8.42
C PRO A 121 1.99 -9.07 7.04
N ASP A 122 1.11 -8.09 6.94
CA ASP A 122 0.71 -7.35 5.73
C ASP A 122 0.40 -8.25 4.53
N VAL A 123 -0.55 -9.15 4.74
CA VAL A 123 -0.94 -10.11 3.73
C VAL A 123 -1.55 -9.43 2.51
N ASN A 124 -1.07 -9.80 1.33
CA ASN A 124 -1.65 -9.41 0.05
C ASN A 124 -1.58 -10.58 -0.94
N GLY A 125 -2.39 -10.55 -1.98
CA GLY A 125 -2.36 -11.62 -2.97
C GLY A 125 -3.27 -11.37 -4.15
N THR A 126 -3.00 -12.04 -5.26
CA THR A 126 -3.80 -11.95 -6.47
C THR A 126 -3.75 -13.24 -7.28
N VAL A 127 -4.64 -13.36 -8.25
CA VAL A 127 -4.84 -14.55 -9.08
C VAL A 127 -4.66 -14.18 -10.54
N GLY A 128 -3.77 -14.89 -11.22
CA GLY A 128 -3.61 -14.84 -12.67
C GLY A 128 -4.30 -16.02 -13.37
N PRO A 129 -4.04 -16.22 -14.66
CA PRO A 129 -4.69 -17.31 -15.42
C PRO A 129 -4.38 -18.70 -14.87
N ASN A 130 -3.12 -19.00 -14.56
CA ASN A 130 -2.65 -20.33 -14.17
C ASN A 130 -2.03 -20.37 -12.76
N HIS A 131 -1.79 -19.22 -12.15
CA HIS A 131 -1.07 -19.10 -10.88
C HIS A 131 -1.83 -18.20 -9.89
N THR A 132 -1.57 -18.44 -8.62
CA THR A 132 -1.83 -17.49 -7.54
C THR A 132 -0.51 -17.01 -6.98
N MET A 133 -0.44 -15.76 -6.54
CA MET A 133 0.72 -15.22 -5.85
C MET A 133 0.26 -14.54 -4.57
N VAL A 134 0.84 -14.95 -3.45
CA VAL A 134 0.54 -14.44 -2.10
C VAL A 134 1.82 -13.90 -1.50
N THR A 135 1.72 -12.75 -0.84
CA THR A 135 2.86 -12.05 -0.23
C THR A 135 2.58 -11.72 1.22
N LEU A 136 3.62 -11.78 2.03
CA LEU A 136 3.70 -11.25 3.39
C LEU A 136 4.92 -10.33 3.48
N ASN A 137 5.03 -9.56 4.56
CA ASN A 137 6.26 -8.79 4.87
C ASN A 137 7.53 -9.64 4.87
N THR A 138 7.39 -10.94 4.92
CA THR A 138 8.52 -11.87 5.06
C THR A 138 8.68 -12.81 3.88
N GLN A 139 7.63 -13.07 3.10
CA GLN A 139 7.61 -14.16 2.12
C GLN A 139 6.80 -13.82 0.87
N VAL A 140 7.16 -14.48 -0.21
CA VAL A 140 6.43 -14.51 -1.49
C VAL A 140 6.21 -15.97 -1.88
N ARG A 141 4.97 -16.37 -2.16
CA ARG A 141 4.61 -17.71 -2.60
C ARG A 141 3.89 -17.67 -3.93
N ILE A 142 4.29 -18.57 -4.83
CA ILE A 142 3.58 -18.88 -6.07
C ILE A 142 3.02 -20.29 -5.98
N GLN A 143 1.74 -20.44 -6.32
CA GLN A 143 1.02 -21.71 -6.37
C GLN A 143 0.29 -21.82 -7.71
N ASP A 144 0.00 -23.06 -8.12
CA ASP A 144 -0.93 -23.30 -9.21
C ASP A 144 -2.40 -23.07 -8.77
N LYS A 145 -3.33 -23.19 -9.68
CA LYS A 145 -4.77 -23.02 -9.41
C LYS A 145 -5.39 -24.16 -8.57
N ASN A 146 -4.67 -25.23 -8.33
CA ASN A 146 -5.07 -26.33 -7.46
C ASN A 146 -4.47 -26.21 -6.05
N GLY A 147 -3.62 -25.20 -5.82
CA GLY A 147 -2.97 -24.97 -4.55
C GLY A 147 -1.61 -25.66 -4.39
N ALA A 148 -1.11 -26.36 -5.44
CA ALA A 148 0.22 -26.91 -5.38
C ALA A 148 1.27 -25.79 -5.31
N ILE A 149 2.16 -25.86 -4.32
CA ILE A 149 3.22 -24.88 -4.13
C ILE A 149 4.28 -25.06 -5.19
N ILE A 150 4.51 -24.01 -6.00
CA ILE A 150 5.56 -23.99 -7.01
C ILE A 150 6.86 -23.46 -6.38
N SER A 151 6.78 -22.38 -5.63
CA SER A 151 7.92 -21.79 -4.93
C SER A 151 7.49 -20.91 -3.77
N THR A 152 8.35 -20.83 -2.75
CA THR A 152 8.24 -19.87 -1.66
C THR A 152 9.64 -19.32 -1.38
N ILE A 153 9.80 -17.99 -1.44
CA ILE A 153 11.06 -17.28 -1.14
C ILE A 153 10.80 -16.15 -0.16
N SER A 154 11.86 -15.63 0.46
CA SER A 154 11.71 -14.43 1.29
C SER A 154 11.39 -13.20 0.42
N LEU A 155 10.70 -12.22 1.00
CA LEU A 155 10.43 -10.95 0.31
C LEU A 155 11.74 -10.24 -0.06
N ASN A 156 12.74 -10.27 0.83
CA ASN A 156 14.06 -9.73 0.53
C ASN A 156 14.75 -10.42 -0.64
N SER A 157 14.64 -11.75 -0.73
CA SER A 157 15.22 -12.50 -1.84
C SER A 157 14.57 -12.16 -3.17
N PHE A 158 13.25 -11.95 -3.19
CA PHE A 158 12.59 -11.47 -4.40
C PHE A 158 13.23 -10.16 -4.92
N TRP A 159 13.52 -9.21 -4.02
CA TRP A 159 14.05 -7.91 -4.38
C TRP A 159 15.60 -7.84 -4.42
N ALA A 160 16.29 -8.89 -4.00
CA ALA A 160 17.75 -8.92 -3.96
C ALA A 160 18.44 -8.57 -5.29
N PRO A 161 17.91 -8.95 -6.49
CA PRO A 161 18.53 -8.59 -7.76
C PRO A 161 18.70 -7.09 -7.99
N ILE A 162 17.84 -6.25 -7.40
CA ILE A 162 17.96 -4.78 -7.52
C ILE A 162 19.25 -4.27 -6.84
N GLY A 163 19.76 -4.98 -5.85
CA GLY A 163 20.99 -4.67 -5.10
C GLY A 163 20.88 -3.43 -4.21
N GLY A 164 21.63 -3.44 -3.11
CA GLY A 164 21.64 -2.34 -2.13
C GLY A 164 20.33 -2.24 -1.34
N ILE A 165 19.59 -3.35 -1.22
CA ILE A 165 18.40 -3.48 -0.41
C ILE A 165 18.65 -4.56 0.64
N THR A 166 18.41 -4.23 1.90
CA THR A 166 18.57 -5.14 3.04
C THR A 166 17.26 -5.46 3.71
N SER A 167 16.29 -4.57 3.61
CA SER A 167 14.96 -4.73 4.22
C SER A 167 13.86 -4.27 3.28
N THR A 168 12.88 -5.15 3.04
CA THR A 168 11.68 -4.86 2.25
C THR A 168 10.44 -5.13 3.07
N TYR A 169 9.37 -4.37 2.86
CA TYR A 169 8.13 -4.45 3.63
C TYR A 169 6.94 -3.93 2.82
N ASP A 170 5.74 -4.14 3.34
CA ASP A 170 4.47 -3.71 2.77
C ASP A 170 4.29 -4.14 1.30
N PRO A 171 4.35 -5.44 1.01
CA PRO A 171 4.19 -5.92 -0.34
C PRO A 171 2.76 -5.74 -0.83
N LYS A 172 2.58 -5.27 -2.06
CA LYS A 172 1.30 -5.21 -2.76
C LYS A 172 1.44 -5.81 -4.14
N ILE A 173 0.55 -6.72 -4.50
CA ILE A 173 0.57 -7.40 -5.80
C ILE A 173 -0.79 -7.36 -6.48
N LEU A 174 -0.79 -7.08 -7.78
CA LEU A 174 -1.95 -7.14 -8.66
C LEU A 174 -1.66 -7.96 -9.91
N TYR A 175 -2.69 -8.50 -10.51
CA TYR A 175 -2.63 -9.08 -11.84
C TYR A 175 -3.36 -8.19 -12.85
N ASP A 176 -2.61 -7.66 -13.80
CA ASP A 176 -3.16 -6.92 -14.94
C ASP A 176 -3.71 -7.91 -15.97
N HIS A 177 -5.00 -8.11 -15.92
CA HIS A 177 -5.70 -9.04 -16.81
C HIS A 177 -5.78 -8.54 -18.27
N VAL A 178 -5.55 -7.24 -18.53
CA VAL A 178 -5.56 -6.65 -19.86
C VAL A 178 -4.25 -6.94 -20.59
N ALA A 179 -3.13 -6.74 -19.90
CA ALA A 179 -1.79 -6.98 -20.45
C ALA A 179 -1.23 -8.37 -20.14
N ASN A 180 -1.91 -9.17 -19.33
CA ASN A 180 -1.46 -10.47 -18.82
C ASN A 180 -0.09 -10.38 -18.12
N ARG A 181 0.00 -9.48 -17.12
CA ARG A 181 1.22 -9.21 -16.34
C ARG A 181 0.90 -9.11 -14.85
N TRP A 182 1.89 -9.47 -14.06
CA TRP A 182 1.87 -9.23 -12.61
C TRP A 182 2.55 -7.89 -12.33
N ILE A 183 2.00 -7.15 -11.39
CA ILE A 183 2.53 -5.87 -10.90
C ILE A 183 2.77 -6.04 -9.43
N PHE A 184 4.01 -5.84 -8.98
CA PHE A 184 4.42 -6.04 -7.61
C PHE A 184 5.15 -4.80 -7.09
N VAL A 185 4.75 -4.30 -5.92
CA VAL A 185 5.33 -3.12 -5.27
C VAL A 185 5.71 -3.48 -3.85
N SER A 186 6.79 -2.91 -3.35
CA SER A 186 7.17 -2.92 -1.94
C SER A 186 7.84 -1.60 -1.56
N SER A 187 7.76 -1.25 -0.31
CA SER A 187 8.64 -0.28 0.32
C SER A 187 9.93 -0.96 0.75
N ALA A 188 11.02 -0.20 0.87
CA ALA A 188 12.30 -0.73 1.31
C ALA A 188 13.07 0.26 2.18
N GLU A 189 13.98 -0.27 3.02
CA GLU A 189 14.90 0.48 3.87
C GLU A 189 14.15 1.42 4.83
N PRO A 190 13.29 0.90 5.73
CA PRO A 190 12.49 1.70 6.64
C PRO A 190 13.40 2.53 7.56
N GLN A 191 13.08 3.81 7.74
CA GLN A 191 13.80 4.73 8.63
C GLN A 191 15.31 4.88 8.29
N LEU A 192 15.69 4.62 7.03
CA LEU A 192 17.04 4.82 6.54
C LEU A 192 17.05 5.88 5.44
N ASN A 193 18.19 6.54 5.30
CA ASN A 193 18.42 7.53 4.23
C ASN A 193 18.45 6.90 2.82
N THR A 194 18.40 5.59 2.74
CA THR A 194 18.29 4.79 1.51
C THR A 194 16.85 4.34 1.23
N SER A 195 15.88 4.86 1.99
CA SER A 195 14.47 4.49 1.83
C SER A 195 13.97 4.72 0.40
N CYS A 196 13.31 3.71 -0.15
CA CYS A 196 12.92 3.73 -1.56
C CYS A 196 11.64 2.94 -1.81
N THR A 197 11.01 3.24 -2.93
CA THR A 197 9.93 2.42 -3.47
C THR A 197 10.45 1.49 -4.57
N LEU A 198 9.89 0.29 -4.61
CA LEU A 198 10.24 -0.77 -5.55
C LEU A 198 9.01 -1.13 -6.38
N LEU A 199 9.18 -1.19 -7.68
CA LEU A 199 8.17 -1.69 -8.63
C LEU A 199 8.78 -2.85 -9.43
N ALA A 200 8.05 -3.97 -9.53
CA ALA A 200 8.37 -5.03 -10.46
C ALA A 200 7.15 -5.35 -11.34
N VAL A 201 7.42 -5.64 -12.59
CA VAL A 201 6.40 -6.10 -13.54
C VAL A 201 6.89 -7.37 -14.22
N SER A 202 6.04 -8.39 -14.29
CA SER A 202 6.42 -9.64 -14.96
C SER A 202 6.50 -9.47 -16.47
N LYS A 203 7.34 -10.26 -17.13
CA LYS A 203 7.46 -10.25 -18.59
C LYS A 203 6.37 -11.08 -19.29
N THR A 204 5.72 -11.96 -18.54
CA THR A 204 4.66 -12.85 -19.05
C THR A 204 3.56 -13.02 -18.00
N SER A 205 2.52 -13.79 -18.33
CA SER A 205 1.49 -14.21 -17.36
C SER A 205 1.99 -15.28 -16.37
N ASP A 206 3.19 -15.83 -16.57
CA ASP A 206 3.84 -16.79 -15.67
C ASP A 206 4.76 -16.02 -14.71
N PRO A 207 4.41 -15.92 -13.40
CA PRO A 207 5.20 -15.16 -12.44
C PRO A 207 6.51 -15.85 -12.06
N THR A 208 6.72 -17.10 -12.45
CA THR A 208 7.97 -17.84 -12.19
C THR A 208 9.09 -17.45 -13.16
N GLN A 209 8.76 -16.73 -14.21
CA GLN A 209 9.67 -16.33 -15.28
C GLN A 209 10.30 -14.95 -15.00
N GLY A 210 10.54 -14.19 -16.08
CA GLY A 210 11.25 -12.91 -16.04
C GLY A 210 10.43 -11.78 -15.43
N TRP A 211 11.14 -10.87 -14.76
CA TRP A 211 10.63 -9.62 -14.20
C TRP A 211 11.52 -8.45 -14.58
N ASN A 212 10.90 -7.30 -14.84
CA ASN A 212 11.56 -5.99 -14.89
C ASN A 212 11.36 -5.32 -13.53
N MET A 213 12.44 -4.95 -12.88
CA MET A 213 12.43 -4.33 -11.54
C MET A 213 12.96 -2.91 -11.60
N TYR A 214 12.35 -2.04 -10.83
CA TYR A 214 12.65 -0.60 -10.76
C TYR A 214 12.75 -0.17 -9.31
N LYS A 215 13.72 0.70 -9.01
CA LYS A 215 13.90 1.35 -7.72
C LYS A 215 13.81 2.86 -7.92
N VAL A 216 13.13 3.55 -7.01
CA VAL A 216 13.09 5.01 -6.95
C VAL A 216 13.37 5.45 -5.52
N ASP A 217 14.35 6.35 -5.37
CA ASP A 217 14.58 7.11 -4.16
C ASP A 217 13.38 8.04 -3.92
N VAL A 218 12.75 7.91 -2.77
CA VAL A 218 11.54 8.69 -2.46
C VAL A 218 11.86 10.11 -2.00
N ASP A 219 13.06 10.33 -1.46
CA ASP A 219 13.49 11.63 -0.94
C ASP A 219 15.00 11.84 -1.07
N PRO A 220 15.48 12.44 -2.18
CA PRO A 220 16.90 12.74 -2.35
C PRO A 220 17.52 13.65 -1.27
N THR A 221 16.68 14.26 -0.43
CA THR A 221 17.16 15.05 0.73
C THR A 221 17.49 14.19 1.94
N ASN A 222 17.14 12.90 1.91
CA ASN A 222 17.38 11.93 2.98
C ASN A 222 16.75 12.32 4.34
N GLN A 223 15.64 13.07 4.31
CA GLN A 223 14.94 13.52 5.51
C GLN A 223 13.68 12.69 5.81
N ARG A 224 13.25 11.85 4.86
CA ARG A 224 11.99 11.12 4.92
C ARG A 224 12.18 9.67 4.47
N TRP A 225 11.30 8.80 4.96
CA TRP A 225 11.21 7.40 4.55
C TRP A 225 9.77 7.07 4.14
N VAL A 226 9.61 6.04 3.33
CA VAL A 226 8.33 5.65 2.73
C VAL A 226 7.65 4.55 3.53
N ASP A 227 6.29 4.53 3.51
CA ASP A 227 5.48 3.50 4.13
C ASP A 227 4.13 3.33 3.42
N PHE A 228 3.51 2.17 3.61
CA PHE A 228 2.15 1.86 3.23
C PHE A 228 1.82 2.11 1.75
N PRO A 229 2.44 1.40 0.79
CA PRO A 229 2.14 1.57 -0.62
C PRO A 229 0.75 1.04 -0.96
N SER A 230 0.03 1.78 -1.80
CA SER A 230 -1.21 1.36 -2.44
C SER A 230 -1.02 1.36 -3.94
N ILE A 231 -1.58 0.37 -4.64
CA ILE A 231 -1.38 0.23 -6.08
C ILE A 231 -2.68 0.10 -6.86
N GLY A 232 -2.67 0.60 -8.08
CA GLY A 232 -3.74 0.43 -9.06
C GLY A 232 -3.20 0.52 -10.48
N PHE A 233 -4.00 0.13 -11.45
CA PHE A 233 -3.64 0.24 -12.85
C PHE A 233 -4.85 0.48 -13.76
N ASN A 234 -4.57 0.95 -14.96
CA ASN A 234 -5.53 1.00 -16.07
C ASN A 234 -4.85 0.59 -17.39
N GLY A 235 -5.43 0.90 -18.53
CA GLY A 235 -4.88 0.57 -19.85
C GLY A 235 -3.50 1.20 -20.12
N LYS A 236 -3.16 2.34 -19.52
CA LYS A 236 -1.95 3.12 -19.83
C LYS A 236 -0.98 3.28 -18.66
N TRP A 237 -1.47 3.21 -17.42
CA TRP A 237 -0.73 3.62 -16.24
C TRP A 237 -0.75 2.55 -15.16
N ILE A 238 0.35 2.48 -14.40
CA ILE A 238 0.42 1.87 -13.08
C ILE A 238 0.56 3.03 -12.10
N VAL A 239 -0.28 3.05 -11.07
CA VAL A 239 -0.28 4.10 -10.05
C VAL A 239 0.14 3.48 -8.72
N VAL A 240 1.12 4.10 -8.07
CA VAL A 240 1.58 3.73 -6.73
C VAL A 240 1.49 4.96 -5.86
N GLN A 241 0.72 4.89 -4.79
CA GLN A 241 0.63 5.92 -3.75
C GLN A 241 1.33 5.42 -2.50
N MET A 242 1.98 6.30 -1.76
CA MET A 242 2.64 6.00 -0.49
C MET A 242 2.70 7.21 0.41
N ASN A 243 2.86 6.96 1.71
CA ASN A 243 3.04 7.98 2.73
C ASN A 243 4.54 8.18 2.98
N LEU A 244 4.94 9.43 3.22
CA LEU A 244 6.29 9.77 3.64
C LEU A 244 6.27 10.22 5.09
N PHE A 245 7.21 9.69 5.86
CA PHE A 245 7.39 9.99 7.28
C PHE A 245 8.75 10.64 7.51
N SER A 246 8.80 11.56 8.47
CA SER A 246 10.06 12.19 8.89
C SER A 246 11.03 11.15 9.48
N MET A 247 12.32 11.29 9.16
CA MET A 247 13.40 10.49 9.77
C MET A 247 13.52 10.73 11.28
N ALA A 248 13.11 11.90 11.76
CA ALA A 248 13.14 12.26 13.18
C ALA A 248 11.98 11.66 13.99
N GLY A 249 11.04 10.94 13.35
CA GLY A 249 9.87 10.38 14.02
C GLY A 249 8.86 9.75 13.04
N PHE A 250 7.69 9.39 13.56
CA PHE A 250 6.60 8.78 12.78
C PHE A 250 5.56 9.81 12.34
N THR A 251 5.96 11.06 12.15
CA THR A 251 5.05 12.09 11.67
C THR A 251 4.97 12.01 10.15
N SER A 252 3.78 11.78 9.61
CA SER A 252 3.54 11.89 8.17
C SER A 252 3.81 13.33 7.73
N THR A 253 4.57 13.48 6.65
CA THR A 253 4.99 14.79 6.14
C THR A 253 4.36 15.11 4.80
N SER A 254 4.11 14.11 3.99
CA SER A 254 3.53 14.24 2.66
C SER A 254 3.08 12.88 2.12
N HIS A 255 2.38 12.92 0.99
CA HIS A 255 2.02 11.74 0.21
C HIS A 255 2.63 11.86 -1.17
N GLN A 256 3.16 10.77 -1.70
CA GLN A 256 3.64 10.71 -3.07
C GLN A 256 2.80 9.74 -3.89
N ILE A 257 2.47 10.16 -5.11
CA ILE A 257 1.75 9.34 -6.10
C ILE A 257 2.63 9.25 -7.33
N TYR A 258 3.08 8.05 -7.65
CA TYR A 258 3.84 7.75 -8.87
C TYR A 258 2.91 7.19 -9.93
N VAL A 259 2.85 7.85 -11.07
CA VAL A 259 2.09 7.42 -12.25
C VAL A 259 3.08 6.93 -13.30
N TRP A 260 3.32 5.62 -13.31
CA TRP A 260 4.28 4.97 -14.19
C TRP A 260 3.71 4.77 -15.59
N ASN A 261 4.53 5.00 -16.60
CA ASN A 261 4.17 4.67 -17.98
C ASN A 261 4.21 3.15 -18.15
N LYS A 262 3.04 2.54 -18.33
CA LYS A 262 2.88 1.09 -18.39
C LYS A 262 3.60 0.47 -19.59
N GLU A 263 3.53 1.10 -20.75
CA GLU A 263 4.23 0.66 -21.95
C GLU A 263 5.75 0.66 -21.73
N ASP A 264 6.30 1.71 -21.11
CA ASP A 264 7.73 1.81 -20.80
C ASP A 264 8.20 0.66 -19.89
N VAL A 265 7.52 0.46 -18.74
CA VAL A 265 7.96 -0.55 -17.76
C VAL A 265 7.72 -1.98 -18.25
N TYR A 266 6.67 -2.24 -19.04
CA TYR A 266 6.41 -3.57 -19.59
C TYR A 266 7.38 -3.96 -20.70
N ASN A 267 7.87 -3.00 -21.46
CA ASN A 267 8.85 -3.18 -22.52
C ASN A 267 10.29 -2.99 -22.03
N ASN A 268 10.53 -3.12 -20.73
CA ASN A 268 11.87 -2.98 -20.14
C ASN A 268 12.50 -1.61 -20.42
N GLY A 269 11.69 -0.55 -20.43
CA GLY A 269 12.15 0.82 -20.57
C GLY A 269 12.91 1.32 -19.33
N VAL A 270 13.17 2.60 -19.29
CA VAL A 270 13.96 3.24 -18.20
C VAL A 270 13.14 3.46 -16.92
N GLY A 271 11.86 3.07 -16.90
CA GLY A 271 10.97 3.30 -15.76
C GLY A 271 10.50 4.75 -15.69
N LYS A 272 9.84 5.24 -16.74
CA LYS A 272 9.29 6.60 -16.81
C LYS A 272 8.08 6.75 -15.91
N PHE A 273 8.05 7.80 -15.11
CA PHE A 273 6.91 8.15 -14.28
C PHE A 273 6.65 9.66 -14.21
N THR A 274 5.45 10.02 -13.80
CA THR A 274 5.11 11.35 -13.27
C THR A 274 4.84 11.17 -11.78
N LYS A 275 5.53 11.97 -10.95
CA LYS A 275 5.32 12.02 -9.51
C LYS A 275 4.47 13.23 -9.14
N PHE A 276 3.48 13.03 -8.30
CA PHE A 276 2.76 14.07 -7.59
C PHE A 276 3.10 13.96 -6.11
N GLU A 277 3.52 15.04 -5.50
CA GLU A 277 3.73 15.12 -4.07
C GLU A 277 2.72 16.09 -3.46
N VAL A 278 1.95 15.61 -2.51
CA VAL A 278 0.92 16.37 -1.79
C VAL A 278 1.44 16.67 -0.40
N THR A 279 1.59 17.94 -0.09
CA THR A 279 2.05 18.43 1.21
C THR A 279 0.95 19.25 1.90
N ASN A 280 1.06 19.42 3.21
CA ASN A 280 0.13 20.20 4.04
C ASN A 280 -1.28 19.60 4.20
N GLU A 281 -1.46 18.30 3.99
CA GLU A 281 -2.65 17.65 4.50
C GLU A 281 -2.48 17.44 6.01
N GLY A 282 -3.42 17.98 6.79
CA GLY A 282 -3.47 17.70 8.22
C GLY A 282 -3.58 16.19 8.45
N THR A 283 -2.68 15.65 9.25
CA THR A 283 -2.58 14.25 9.69
C THR A 283 -3.23 13.22 8.77
N ALA A 284 -2.43 12.58 7.94
CA ALA A 284 -2.86 11.42 7.17
C ALA A 284 -3.49 10.38 8.11
N VAL A 285 -4.72 10.03 7.82
CA VAL A 285 -5.38 8.91 8.45
C VAL A 285 -4.78 7.64 7.82
N ALA A 286 -3.99 6.90 8.59
CA ALA A 286 -3.59 5.56 8.24
C ALA A 286 -4.76 4.59 8.48
#